data_82c08bd1b7526fafc006039209bc030f
#
_entry.id   82c08bd1b7526fafc006039209bc030f
#
_cell.length_a   1.000
_cell.length_b   1.000
_cell.length_c   1.000
_cell.angle_alpha   90.00
_cell.angle_beta   90.00
_cell.angle_gamma   90.00
#
_symmetry.space_group_name_H-M   'P 1'
#
loop_
_entity.id
_entity.type
_entity.pdbx_description
1 polymer ?
#
loop_
_entity_poly.entity_id
_entity_poly.type
_entity_poly.pdbx_seq_one_letter_code
_entity_poly.pdbx_strand_id
1 'polypeptide(L)'
;MQDGKLNASITVYRSDYGDLKLVPNRRMRERDMFFINPNYVAIRTLEPMQFVELARTGLSRRAQMWCNYTLEVSNEAAHGVLADLNTTIL
;
A
#
# COMPACT_ATOMS: atom_id res chain seq x y z
N MET A 1 -6.57 17.70 -35.99
CA MET A 1 -5.64 17.92 -34.89
C MET A 1 -6.13 17.16 -33.67
N GLN A 2 -5.47 16.08 -33.36
CA GLN A 2 -5.83 15.35 -32.16
C GLN A 2 -5.41 16.17 -30.97
N ASP A 3 -6.38 16.50 -30.13
CA ASP A 3 -6.07 16.86 -28.77
C ASP A 3 -5.37 15.68 -28.15
N GLY A 4 -4.06 15.66 -28.28
CA GLY A 4 -3.25 14.73 -27.52
C GLY A 4 -3.45 15.02 -26.05
N LYS A 5 -4.45 14.39 -25.46
CA LYS A 5 -4.43 14.19 -24.04
C LYS A 5 -3.24 13.32 -23.75
N LEU A 6 -2.10 13.97 -23.56
CA LEU A 6 -0.95 13.33 -22.99
C LEU A 6 -1.31 12.93 -21.56
N ASN A 7 -1.99 11.81 -21.42
CA ASN A 7 -2.04 11.11 -20.17
C ASN A 7 -0.68 10.46 -19.95
N ALA A 8 0.35 11.29 -19.82
CA ALA A 8 1.63 10.82 -19.36
C ALA A 8 1.51 10.53 -17.88
N SER A 9 1.05 9.34 -17.56
CA SER A 9 1.23 8.82 -16.22
C SER A 9 2.72 8.55 -16.05
N ILE A 10 3.43 9.49 -15.41
CA ILE A 10 4.81 9.27 -15.04
C ILE A 10 4.81 8.24 -13.94
N THR A 11 5.17 7.01 -14.25
CA THR A 11 5.22 5.92 -13.30
C THR A 11 6.61 5.70 -12.72
N VAL A 12 7.64 6.26 -13.34
CA VAL A 12 9.02 6.10 -12.91
C VAL A 12 9.71 7.44 -12.92
N TYR A 13 10.34 7.80 -11.82
CA TYR A 13 11.21 8.97 -11.69
C TYR A 13 12.66 8.51 -11.57
N ARG A 14 13.50 8.94 -12.49
CA ARG A 14 14.93 8.66 -12.46
C ARG A 14 15.66 9.73 -11.68
N SER A 15 16.24 9.36 -10.56
CA SER A 15 17.06 10.24 -9.75
C SER A 15 18.53 9.83 -9.83
N ASP A 16 19.41 10.69 -9.33
CA ASP A 16 20.85 10.37 -9.25
C ASP A 16 21.16 9.16 -8.35
N TYR A 17 20.21 8.81 -7.48
CA TYR A 17 20.34 7.71 -6.52
C TYR A 17 19.60 6.44 -6.94
N GLY A 18 18.97 6.43 -8.09
CA GLY A 18 18.24 5.28 -8.60
C GLY A 18 16.87 5.63 -9.15
N ASP A 19 16.15 4.63 -9.57
CA ASP A 19 14.83 4.77 -10.14
C ASP A 19 13.77 4.65 -9.06
N LEU A 20 12.85 5.61 -9.02
CA LEU A 20 11.72 5.64 -8.09
C LEU A 20 10.43 5.35 -8.86
N LYS A 21 9.71 4.34 -8.43
CA LYS A 21 8.41 4.00 -8.99
C LYS A 21 7.31 4.73 -8.24
N LEU A 22 6.49 5.48 -8.96
CA LEU A 22 5.36 6.20 -8.39
C LEU A 22 4.12 5.32 -8.40
N VAL A 23 3.55 5.10 -7.22
CA VAL A 23 2.32 4.31 -7.06
C VAL A 23 1.27 5.16 -6.37
N PRO A 24 0.22 5.58 -7.08
CA PRO A 24 -0.86 6.31 -6.43
C PRO A 24 -1.69 5.39 -5.54
N ASN A 25 -2.04 5.89 -4.37
CA ASN A 25 -2.87 5.16 -3.43
C ASN A 25 -3.94 6.09 -2.86
N ARG A 26 -5.18 5.82 -3.19
CA ARG A 26 -6.32 6.65 -2.75
C ARG A 26 -6.65 6.52 -1.27
N ARG A 27 -6.07 5.56 -0.56
CA ARG A 27 -6.26 5.38 0.88
C ARG A 27 -5.31 6.22 1.73
N MET A 28 -4.35 6.85 1.08
CA MET A 28 -3.42 7.76 1.73
C MET A 28 -4.02 9.16 1.81
N ARG A 29 -3.49 9.95 2.76
CA ARG A 29 -3.78 11.38 2.78
C ARG A 29 -3.22 12.04 1.53
N GLU A 30 -3.93 13.03 1.02
CA GLU A 30 -3.54 13.72 -0.22
C GLU A 30 -2.23 14.50 -0.10
N ARG A 31 -1.82 14.81 1.12
CA ARG A 31 -0.65 15.64 1.42
C ARG A 31 0.60 14.86 1.76
N ASP A 32 0.50 13.54 1.83
CA ASP A 32 1.60 12.72 2.29
C ASP A 32 2.14 11.86 1.16
N MET A 33 3.45 11.68 1.16
CA MET A 33 4.13 10.79 0.23
C MET A 33 5.12 9.92 1.02
N PHE A 34 5.02 8.62 0.84
CA PHE A 34 5.93 7.67 1.48
C PHE A 34 6.94 7.14 0.49
N PHE A 35 8.19 7.10 0.92
CA PHE A 35 9.27 6.45 0.19
C PHE A 35 9.54 5.11 0.86
N ILE A 36 9.27 4.05 0.16
CA ILE A 36 9.35 2.69 0.71
C ILE A 36 10.33 1.88 -0.12
N ASN A 37 11.30 1.25 0.56
CA ASN A 37 12.17 0.27 -0.06
C ASN A 37 11.61 -1.13 0.18
N PRO A 38 11.14 -1.83 -0.87
CA PRO A 38 10.49 -3.12 -0.70
C PRO A 38 11.38 -4.21 -0.13
N ASN A 39 12.71 -4.06 -0.21
CA ASN A 39 13.64 -5.04 0.31
C ASN A 39 13.64 -5.11 1.85
N TYR A 40 13.16 -4.07 2.51
CA TYR A 40 13.15 -3.95 3.96
C TYR A 40 11.76 -3.97 4.56
N VAL A 41 10.76 -4.32 3.77
CA VAL A 41 9.38 -4.43 4.21
C VAL A 41 8.84 -5.79 3.84
N ALA A 42 8.21 -6.46 4.79
CA ALA A 42 7.60 -7.76 4.55
C ALA A 42 6.33 -7.92 5.37
N ILE A 43 5.43 -8.71 4.86
CA ILE A 43 4.26 -9.15 5.62
C ILE A 43 4.60 -10.48 6.26
N ARG A 44 4.56 -10.53 7.59
CA ARG A 44 4.77 -11.76 8.36
C ARG A 44 3.45 -12.29 8.82
N THR A 45 3.18 -13.54 8.51
CA THR A 45 1.93 -14.20 8.83
C THR A 45 2.16 -15.19 9.95
N LEU A 46 1.48 -14.99 11.08
CA LEU A 46 1.50 -15.95 12.20
C LEU A 46 0.56 -17.12 11.89
N GLU A 47 -0.65 -16.78 11.51
CA GLU A 47 -1.65 -17.75 11.10
C GLU A 47 -2.16 -17.39 9.72
N PRO A 48 -2.05 -18.29 8.72
CA PRO A 48 -2.61 -18.04 7.41
C PRO A 48 -4.13 -17.95 7.47
N MET A 49 -4.73 -17.44 6.41
CA MET A 49 -6.19 -17.32 6.36
C MET A 49 -6.82 -18.69 6.49
N GLN A 50 -7.65 -18.83 7.51
CA GLN A 50 -8.36 -20.06 7.83
C GLN A 50 -9.85 -19.84 7.76
N PHE A 51 -10.54 -20.85 7.29
CA PHE A 51 -11.99 -20.90 7.23
C PHE A 51 -12.49 -22.01 8.16
N VAL A 52 -13.39 -21.64 9.08
CA VAL A 52 -14.00 -22.59 10.00
C VAL A 52 -15.51 -22.42 9.94
N GLU A 53 -16.18 -23.54 9.77
CA GLU A 53 -17.63 -23.58 9.85
C GLU A 53 -18.06 -23.64 11.32
N LEU A 54 -18.88 -22.68 11.73
CA LEU A 54 -19.38 -22.61 13.10
C LEU A 54 -20.56 -23.57 13.28
N ALA A 55 -20.84 -23.90 14.54
CA ALA A 55 -21.95 -24.77 14.89
C ALA A 55 -23.29 -24.25 14.35
N ARG A 56 -24.08 -25.13 13.82
CA ARG A 56 -25.40 -24.80 13.30
C ARG A 56 -26.37 -24.48 14.42
N THR A 57 -27.00 -23.30 14.33
CA THR A 57 -28.14 -22.96 15.18
C THR A 57 -29.35 -22.75 14.26
N GLY A 58 -30.30 -23.70 14.33
CA GLY A 58 -31.50 -23.67 13.48
C GLY A 58 -31.18 -23.96 12.01
N LEU A 59 -31.82 -23.21 11.09
CA LEU A 59 -31.67 -23.39 9.67
C LEU A 59 -30.54 -22.52 9.07
N SER A 60 -29.83 -21.76 9.89
CA SER A 60 -28.73 -20.90 9.42
C SER A 60 -27.38 -21.58 9.50
N ARG A 61 -26.54 -21.34 8.50
CA ARG A 61 -25.13 -21.76 8.49
C ARG A 61 -24.26 -20.51 8.68
N ARG A 62 -23.31 -20.61 9.61
CA ARG A 62 -22.36 -19.54 9.89
C ARG A 62 -20.93 -20.05 9.70
N ALA A 63 -20.09 -19.19 9.20
CA ALA A 63 -18.69 -19.49 9.01
C ALA A 63 -17.86 -18.31 9.48
N GLN A 64 -16.64 -18.61 9.89
CA GLN A 64 -15.68 -17.60 10.32
C GLN A 64 -14.39 -17.74 9.53
N MET A 65 -13.88 -16.61 9.06
CA MET A 65 -12.55 -16.53 8.45
C MET A 65 -11.68 -15.64 9.31
N TRP A 66 -10.44 -16.06 9.54
CA TRP A 66 -9.48 -15.22 10.23
C TRP A 66 -8.07 -15.43 9.70
N CYS A 67 -7.25 -14.43 9.91
CA CYS A 67 -5.82 -14.51 9.69
C CYS A 67 -5.12 -13.58 10.68
N ASN A 68 -3.91 -13.94 11.09
CA ASN A 68 -3.05 -13.10 11.91
C ASN A 68 -1.79 -12.77 11.13
N TYR A 69 -1.58 -11.49 10.87
CA TYR A 69 -0.41 -11.03 10.16
C TYR A 69 0.03 -9.68 10.71
N THR A 70 1.26 -9.33 10.44
CA THR A 70 1.82 -8.04 10.80
C THR A 70 2.76 -7.55 9.70
N LEU A 71 3.05 -6.27 9.73
CA LEU A 71 4.03 -5.66 8.86
C LEU A 71 5.39 -5.64 9.57
N GLU A 72 6.40 -6.21 8.91
CA GLU A 72 7.79 -6.15 9.36
C GLU A 72 8.52 -5.07 8.61
N VAL A 73 9.15 -4.16 9.35
CA VAL A 73 10.05 -3.15 8.80
C VAL A 73 11.45 -3.43 9.35
N SER A 74 12.32 -3.94 8.48
CA SER A 74 13.66 -4.38 8.90
C SER A 74 14.61 -3.21 9.15
N ASN A 75 14.46 -2.11 8.40
CA ASN A 75 15.32 -0.95 8.51
C ASN A 75 14.51 0.31 8.25
N GLU A 76 14.23 1.06 9.30
CA GLU A 76 13.45 2.29 9.17
C GLU A 76 14.21 3.41 8.41
N ALA A 77 15.53 3.38 8.45
CA ALA A 77 16.36 4.38 7.76
C ALA A 77 16.32 4.24 6.24
N ALA A 78 15.86 3.08 5.73
CA ALA A 78 15.68 2.87 4.30
C ALA A 78 14.39 3.49 3.75
N HIS A 79 13.56 4.02 4.62
CA HIS A 79 12.27 4.61 4.26
C HIS A 79 12.26 6.09 4.61
N GLY A 80 11.38 6.82 3.95
CA GLY A 80 11.22 8.24 4.21
C GLY A 80 9.77 8.66 4.03
N VAL A 81 9.47 9.86 4.51
CA VAL A 81 8.15 10.44 4.36
C VAL A 81 8.26 11.92 4.05
N LEU A 82 7.46 12.39 3.10
CA LEU A 82 7.15 13.80 2.91
C LEU A 82 5.73 14.03 3.35
N ALA A 83 5.56 14.83 4.39
CA ALA A 83 4.27 15.13 4.96
C ALA A 83 3.91 16.60 4.79
N ASP A 84 2.64 16.90 4.90
CA ASP A 84 2.11 18.27 4.85
C ASP A 84 2.45 19.01 3.55
N LEU A 85 2.42 18.28 2.43
CA LEU A 85 2.59 18.91 1.12
C LEU A 85 1.42 19.83 0.82
N ASN A 86 1.73 20.96 0.22
CA ASN A 86 0.71 21.93 -0.17
C ASN A 86 0.06 21.49 -1.49
N THR A 87 -1.25 21.35 -1.48
CA THR A 87 -2.02 21.02 -2.69
C THR A 87 -2.45 22.27 -3.47
N THR A 88 -2.20 23.45 -2.92
CA THR A 88 -2.57 24.72 -3.53
C THR A 88 -1.34 25.30 -4.23
N ILE A 89 -1.47 25.53 -5.52
CA ILE A 89 -0.44 26.23 -6.30
C ILE A 89 -0.66 27.74 -6.09
N LEU A 90 0.30 28.38 -5.46
CA LEU A 90 0.31 29.82 -5.28
C LEU A 90 1.06 30.50 -6.44
#